data_70782ec243844de0cbbe50bdcf3ac29f
#
_entry.id   70782ec243844de0cbbe50bdcf3ac29f
#
_cell.length_a   1.000
_cell.length_b   1.000
_cell.length_c   1.000
_cell.angle_alpha   90.00
_cell.angle_beta   90.00
_cell.angle_gamma   90.00
#
_symmetry.space_group_name_H-M   'P 1'
#
loop_
_entity.id
_entity.type
_entity.pdbx_description
1 polymer ?
#
loop_
_entity_poly.entity_id
_entity_poly.type
_entity_poly.pdbx_seq_one_letter_code
_entity_poly.pdbx_strand_id
1 'polypeptide(L)'
;MKEEQHMQSPFDEKQLKELDKPLDKRFVSDRKGASGRKLRYLEGHDAIDQADRIFGHGNWGYETLSCEQTVIRDILTGEAIGVAYKAKVRLDVRGCMPVIEVGSQPVAVASIEDHIMSKRRKDASEKNQEVDDSPFNPYEVSLARTIIMESHEQAEKGAVTDAVKRALRTFGEQFGNGLYGAGKIPMVDGDSLTEDALKADWAKVYRVADNEIDTRWSKFKVWALQEQVSQLTADHKAALYGKIEQQRQKAS
;
A
#
# COMPACT_ATOMS: atom_id res chain seq x y z
N MET A 1 45.72 12.92 1.57
CA MET A 1 44.43 13.28 0.96
C MET A 1 43.73 11.96 0.66
N LYS A 2 42.68 11.62 1.41
CA LYS A 2 41.82 10.47 1.08
C LYS A 2 40.88 10.96 0.00
N GLU A 3 40.94 10.38 -1.20
CA GLU A 3 39.93 10.55 -2.22
C GLU A 3 38.62 9.99 -1.65
N GLU A 4 37.66 10.86 -1.39
CA GLU A 4 36.28 10.46 -1.19
C GLU A 4 35.79 9.87 -2.51
N GLN A 5 35.78 8.54 -2.58
CA GLN A 5 35.08 7.84 -3.65
C GLN A 5 33.59 8.19 -3.49
N HIS A 6 33.14 9.15 -4.25
CA HIS A 6 31.71 9.37 -4.47
C HIS A 6 31.15 8.06 -5.05
N MET A 7 30.43 7.31 -4.22
CA MET A 7 29.68 6.15 -4.70
C MET A 7 28.66 6.67 -5.70
N GLN A 8 28.94 6.48 -6.98
CA GLN A 8 28.01 6.78 -8.05
C GLN A 8 26.76 5.91 -7.87
N SER A 9 25.57 6.52 -7.98
CA SER A 9 24.31 5.77 -7.96
C SER A 9 24.34 4.66 -9.02
N PRO A 10 23.89 3.44 -8.70
CA PRO A 10 23.78 2.36 -9.68
C PRO A 10 22.68 2.62 -10.73
N PHE A 11 21.85 3.64 -10.50
CA PHE A 11 20.75 4.04 -11.38
C PHE A 11 21.16 5.22 -12.25
N ASP A 12 20.75 5.21 -13.51
CA ASP A 12 20.86 6.34 -14.41
C ASP A 12 19.89 7.47 -14.03
N GLU A 13 20.05 8.67 -14.63
CA GLU A 13 19.20 9.83 -14.33
C GLU A 13 17.72 9.59 -14.64
N LYS A 14 17.41 8.79 -15.66
CA LYS A 14 16.05 8.45 -16.03
C LYS A 14 15.41 7.54 -14.98
N GLN A 15 16.15 6.54 -14.52
CA GLN A 15 15.70 5.64 -13.45
C GLN A 15 15.48 6.40 -12.14
N LEU A 16 16.41 7.28 -11.75
CA LEU A 16 16.26 8.11 -10.56
C LEU A 16 15.01 8.99 -10.62
N LYS A 17 14.77 9.66 -11.75
CA LYS A 17 13.56 10.46 -11.96
C LYS A 17 12.28 9.62 -11.89
N GLU A 18 12.31 8.38 -12.38
CA GLU A 18 11.17 7.48 -12.28
C GLU A 18 10.92 7.01 -10.84
N LEU A 19 11.98 6.69 -10.09
CA LEU A 19 11.87 6.25 -8.69
C LEU A 19 11.29 7.33 -7.78
N ASP A 20 11.61 8.60 -8.03
CA ASP A 20 11.14 9.76 -7.26
C ASP A 20 9.70 10.19 -7.59
N LYS A 21 9.16 9.74 -8.73
CA LYS A 21 7.78 10.08 -9.09
C LYS A 21 6.79 9.47 -8.10
N PRO A 22 5.70 10.18 -7.77
CA PRO A 22 4.58 9.59 -7.05
C PRO A 22 4.02 8.37 -7.78
N LEU A 23 3.56 7.37 -7.02
CA LEU A 23 2.88 6.21 -7.60
C LEU A 23 1.60 6.67 -8.32
N ASP A 24 1.44 6.24 -9.57
CA ASP A 24 0.21 6.49 -10.35
C ASP A 24 -0.99 5.82 -9.69
N LYS A 25 -2.09 6.53 -9.59
CA LYS A 25 -3.34 6.04 -8.97
C LYS A 25 -3.91 4.80 -9.61
N ARG A 26 -3.65 4.57 -10.89
CA ARG A 26 -4.08 3.37 -11.59
C ARG A 26 -3.58 2.09 -10.93
N PHE A 27 -2.45 2.19 -10.22
CA PHE A 27 -1.84 1.08 -9.49
C PHE A 27 -2.23 1.02 -8.01
N VAL A 28 -3.10 1.95 -7.57
CA VAL A 28 -3.55 1.99 -6.17
C VAL A 28 -4.91 1.32 -6.05
N SER A 29 -4.92 0.16 -5.43
CA SER A 29 -6.15 -0.57 -5.07
C SER A 29 -6.63 -0.21 -3.67
N ASP A 30 -7.93 -0.28 -3.46
CA ASP A 30 -8.57 -0.04 -2.17
C ASP A 30 -9.12 -1.34 -1.58
N ARG A 31 -8.89 -1.58 -0.30
CA ARG A 31 -9.55 -2.66 0.44
C ARG A 31 -10.11 -2.17 1.77
N LYS A 32 -11.14 -2.84 2.27
CA LYS A 32 -11.63 -2.61 3.64
C LYS A 32 -10.75 -3.38 4.62
N GLY A 33 -10.19 -2.68 5.60
CA GLY A 33 -9.53 -3.30 6.75
C GLY A 33 -10.55 -3.85 7.75
N ALA A 34 -10.07 -4.58 8.77
CA ALA A 34 -10.90 -5.23 9.80
C ALA A 34 -11.83 -4.26 10.56
N SER A 35 -11.43 -3.00 10.70
CA SER A 35 -12.24 -1.95 11.34
C SER A 35 -13.18 -1.19 10.37
N GLY A 36 -13.36 -1.68 9.13
CA GLY A 36 -14.07 -0.96 8.08
C GLY A 36 -13.28 0.20 7.45
N ARG A 37 -12.06 0.48 7.94
CA ARG A 37 -11.19 1.52 7.41
C ARG A 37 -10.77 1.18 5.98
N LYS A 38 -10.86 2.15 5.07
CA LYS A 38 -10.36 2.04 3.72
C LYS A 38 -8.83 2.05 3.73
N LEU A 39 -8.22 0.98 3.23
CA LEU A 39 -6.78 0.83 3.12
C LEU A 39 -6.39 0.89 1.65
N ARG A 40 -5.42 1.73 1.32
CA ARG A 40 -4.82 1.81 -0.01
C ARG A 40 -3.59 0.93 -0.06
N TYR A 41 -3.39 0.24 -1.16
CA TYR A 41 -2.24 -0.63 -1.33
C TYR A 41 -1.88 -0.78 -2.81
N LEU A 42 -0.65 -1.17 -3.07
CA LEU A 42 -0.14 -1.56 -4.39
C LEU A 42 -0.31 -3.08 -4.52
N GLU A 43 -0.91 -3.53 -5.62
CA GLU A 43 -0.99 -4.96 -5.93
C GLU A 43 0.40 -5.56 -6.18
N GLY A 44 0.52 -6.90 -5.98
CA GLY A 44 1.80 -7.58 -6.15
C GLY A 44 2.29 -7.56 -7.60
N HIS A 45 1.40 -7.79 -8.55
CA HIS A 45 1.73 -7.76 -9.97
C HIS A 45 2.13 -6.35 -10.44
N ASP A 46 1.44 -5.31 -9.99
CA ASP A 46 1.80 -3.93 -10.31
C ASP A 46 3.19 -3.56 -9.77
N ALA A 47 3.55 -4.04 -8.58
CA ALA A 47 4.88 -3.82 -8.02
C ALA A 47 5.98 -4.49 -8.88
N ILE A 48 5.71 -5.69 -9.39
CA ILE A 48 6.61 -6.43 -10.29
C ILE A 48 6.73 -5.69 -11.62
N ASP A 49 5.60 -5.27 -12.23
CA ASP A 49 5.58 -4.53 -13.49
C ASP A 49 6.36 -3.21 -13.37
N GLN A 50 6.23 -2.50 -12.25
CA GLN A 50 7.01 -1.29 -11.99
C GLN A 50 8.52 -1.61 -11.88
N ALA A 51 8.88 -2.70 -11.21
CA ALA A 51 10.28 -3.12 -11.10
C ALA A 51 10.88 -3.49 -12.47
N ASP A 52 10.15 -4.23 -13.30
CA ASP A 52 10.55 -4.54 -14.67
C ASP A 52 10.71 -3.30 -15.53
N ARG A 53 9.80 -2.34 -15.39
CA ARG A 53 9.85 -1.07 -16.14
C ARG A 53 11.02 -0.18 -15.73
N ILE A 54 11.34 -0.10 -14.43
CA ILE A 54 12.34 0.82 -13.88
C ILE A 54 13.73 0.19 -13.90
N PHE A 55 13.86 -1.03 -13.40
CA PHE A 55 15.17 -1.70 -13.31
C PHE A 55 15.55 -2.43 -14.61
N GLY A 56 14.54 -2.83 -15.41
CA GLY A 56 14.69 -3.64 -16.61
C GLY A 56 14.72 -5.14 -16.29
N HIS A 57 14.15 -5.92 -17.20
CA HIS A 57 14.13 -7.40 -17.09
C HIS A 57 15.55 -7.97 -16.92
N GLY A 58 15.73 -8.88 -15.97
CA GLY A 58 17.01 -9.54 -15.70
C GLY A 58 18.03 -8.71 -14.89
N ASN A 59 17.71 -7.44 -14.55
CA ASN A 59 18.55 -6.63 -13.68
C ASN A 59 18.12 -6.64 -12.21
N TRP A 60 17.02 -7.33 -11.90
CA TRP A 60 16.53 -7.52 -10.55
C TRP A 60 15.91 -8.90 -10.40
N GLY A 61 15.75 -9.34 -9.17
CA GLY A 61 15.09 -10.59 -8.84
C GLY A 61 14.98 -10.76 -7.35
N TYR A 62 14.31 -11.82 -6.90
CA TYR A 62 14.21 -12.14 -5.49
C TYR A 62 14.34 -13.63 -5.23
N GLU A 63 14.78 -13.96 -4.03
CA GLU A 63 14.90 -15.30 -3.50
C GLU A 63 14.08 -15.40 -2.21
N THR A 64 13.22 -16.42 -2.10
CA THR A 64 12.54 -16.73 -0.85
C THR A 64 13.48 -17.53 0.06
N LEU A 65 13.98 -16.89 1.11
CA LEU A 65 14.91 -17.50 2.06
C LEU A 65 14.19 -18.44 3.05
N SER A 66 12.98 -18.11 3.43
CA SER A 66 12.08 -18.98 4.21
C SER A 66 10.63 -18.57 4.01
N CYS A 67 9.72 -19.54 4.16
CA CYS A 67 8.28 -19.31 4.30
C CYS A 67 7.74 -20.31 5.31
N GLU A 68 7.31 -19.82 6.48
CA GLU A 68 6.97 -20.67 7.61
C GLU A 68 5.57 -20.37 8.12
N GLN A 69 4.85 -21.42 8.47
CA GLN A 69 3.58 -21.33 9.16
C GLN A 69 3.80 -20.95 10.63
N THR A 70 3.05 -19.99 11.12
CA THR A 70 3.13 -19.50 12.50
C THR A 70 1.74 -19.49 13.11
N VAL A 71 1.59 -20.06 14.32
CA VAL A 71 0.35 -19.95 15.09
C VAL A 71 0.33 -18.60 15.79
N ILE A 72 -0.74 -17.83 15.54
CA ILE A 72 -1.00 -16.57 16.25
C ILE A 72 -1.69 -16.92 17.55
N ARG A 73 -1.14 -16.42 18.67
CA ARG A 73 -1.70 -16.63 20.00
C ARG A 73 -2.12 -15.33 20.64
N ASP A 74 -3.19 -15.38 21.40
CA ASP A 74 -3.55 -14.29 22.30
C ASP A 74 -2.45 -14.10 23.33
N ILE A 75 -2.01 -12.85 23.51
CA ILE A 75 -0.87 -12.54 24.39
C ILE A 75 -1.20 -12.70 25.88
N LEU A 76 -2.47 -12.62 26.26
CA LEU A 76 -2.92 -12.71 27.66
C LEU A 76 -3.27 -14.14 28.03
N THR A 77 -3.97 -14.87 27.16
CA THR A 77 -4.46 -16.22 27.45
C THR A 77 -3.54 -17.32 26.93
N GLY A 78 -2.68 -17.03 25.96
CA GLY A 78 -1.86 -18.02 25.27
C GLY A 78 -2.62 -18.90 24.28
N GLU A 79 -3.95 -18.70 24.13
CA GLU A 79 -4.78 -19.46 23.23
C GLU A 79 -4.45 -19.18 21.76
N ALA A 80 -4.57 -20.20 20.91
CA ALA A 80 -4.41 -20.04 19.48
C ALA A 80 -5.63 -19.31 18.87
N ILE A 81 -5.39 -18.13 18.30
CA ILE A 81 -6.43 -17.28 17.68
C ILE A 81 -6.38 -17.27 16.17
N GLY A 82 -5.39 -17.91 15.56
CA GLY A 82 -5.26 -17.99 14.12
C GLY A 82 -3.93 -18.57 13.66
N VAL A 83 -3.79 -18.62 12.36
CA VAL A 83 -2.59 -19.11 11.68
C VAL A 83 -2.18 -18.05 10.64
N ALA A 84 -0.88 -17.83 10.50
CA ALA A 84 -0.33 -16.98 9.45
C ALA A 84 0.91 -17.62 8.84
N TYR A 85 1.24 -17.20 7.62
CA TYR A 85 2.54 -17.47 7.02
C TYR A 85 3.43 -16.24 7.16
N LYS A 86 4.71 -16.47 7.45
CA LYS A 86 5.77 -15.46 7.46
C LYS A 86 6.82 -15.86 6.44
N ALA A 87 7.05 -15.00 5.48
CA ALA A 87 8.08 -15.20 4.47
C ALA A 87 9.22 -14.21 4.66
N LYS A 88 10.46 -14.69 4.52
CA LYS A 88 11.66 -13.86 4.44
C LYS A 88 12.19 -13.91 3.02
N VAL A 89 12.34 -12.74 2.41
CA VAL A 89 12.76 -12.59 1.02
C VAL A 89 14.01 -11.74 0.95
N ARG A 90 14.94 -12.14 0.08
CA ARG A 90 16.07 -11.33 -0.37
C ARG A 90 15.74 -10.79 -1.76
N LEU A 91 15.80 -9.49 -1.93
CA LEU A 91 15.66 -8.79 -3.19
C LEU A 91 17.04 -8.30 -3.64
N ASP A 92 17.43 -8.63 -4.84
CA ASP A 92 18.65 -8.19 -5.48
C ASP A 92 18.31 -7.27 -6.67
N VAL A 93 18.92 -6.09 -6.71
CA VAL A 93 18.87 -5.16 -7.85
C VAL A 93 20.31 -4.88 -8.27
N ARG A 94 20.59 -4.96 -9.57
CA ARG A 94 21.94 -4.83 -10.13
C ARG A 94 22.60 -3.54 -9.67
N GLY A 95 23.78 -3.66 -9.07
CA GLY A 95 24.56 -2.54 -8.55
C GLY A 95 24.10 -2.01 -7.19
N CYS A 96 23.03 -2.53 -6.61
CA CYS A 96 22.56 -2.19 -5.28
C CYS A 96 22.96 -3.23 -4.24
N MET A 97 22.95 -2.82 -2.98
CA MET A 97 23.03 -3.78 -1.87
C MET A 97 21.73 -4.60 -1.81
N PRO A 98 21.83 -5.91 -1.53
CA PRO A 98 20.64 -6.73 -1.33
C PRO A 98 19.74 -6.19 -0.19
N VAL A 99 18.43 -6.26 -0.41
CA VAL A 99 17.43 -5.90 0.61
C VAL A 99 16.78 -7.17 1.14
N ILE A 100 16.75 -7.35 2.46
CA ILE A 100 16.09 -8.49 3.10
C ILE A 100 14.89 -7.95 3.88
N GLU A 101 13.70 -8.48 3.57
CA GLU A 101 12.45 -8.09 4.21
C GLU A 101 11.61 -9.30 4.60
N VAL A 102 10.69 -9.06 5.54
CA VAL A 102 9.75 -10.07 6.03
C VAL A 102 8.33 -9.62 5.71
N GLY A 103 7.58 -10.51 5.07
CA GLY A 103 6.15 -10.36 4.84
C GLY A 103 5.34 -11.33 5.71
N SER A 104 4.06 -11.04 5.90
CA SER A 104 3.16 -11.90 6.66
C SER A 104 1.75 -11.85 6.10
N GLN A 105 1.11 -13.01 6.02
CA GLN A 105 -0.28 -13.13 5.59
C GLN A 105 -1.03 -14.10 6.51
N PRO A 106 -2.11 -13.66 7.17
CA PRO A 106 -2.96 -14.57 7.93
C PRO A 106 -3.75 -15.49 6.99
N VAL A 107 -4.01 -16.71 7.45
CA VAL A 107 -4.90 -17.66 6.80
C VAL A 107 -6.34 -17.19 7.04
N ALA A 108 -7.11 -17.04 5.97
CA ALA A 108 -8.47 -16.51 6.05
C ALA A 108 -9.46 -17.50 6.68
N VAL A 109 -9.28 -18.79 6.38
CA VAL A 109 -10.11 -19.89 6.91
C VAL A 109 -9.17 -20.97 7.44
N ALA A 110 -9.15 -21.17 8.75
CA ALA A 110 -8.25 -22.12 9.42
C ALA A 110 -8.99 -23.27 10.12
N SER A 111 -10.33 -23.21 10.23
CA SER A 111 -11.16 -24.18 10.94
C SER A 111 -12.35 -24.63 10.08
N ILE A 112 -12.58 -25.96 10.04
CA ILE A 112 -13.74 -26.55 9.35
C ILE A 112 -15.04 -26.08 10.00
N GLU A 113 -15.09 -26.15 11.32
CA GLU A 113 -16.28 -25.78 12.10
C GLU A 113 -16.64 -24.31 11.88
N ASP A 114 -15.66 -23.40 12.07
CA ASP A 114 -15.89 -21.96 11.89
C ASP A 114 -16.35 -21.62 10.48
N HIS A 115 -15.79 -22.28 9.47
CA HIS A 115 -16.21 -22.06 8.08
C HIS A 115 -17.65 -22.47 7.86
N ILE A 116 -18.03 -23.70 8.25
CA ILE A 116 -19.39 -24.23 8.06
C ILE A 116 -20.39 -23.40 8.83
N MET A 117 -20.12 -23.11 10.09
CA MET A 117 -21.02 -22.33 10.94
C MET A 117 -21.16 -20.89 10.46
N SER A 118 -20.08 -20.26 9.98
CA SER A 118 -20.15 -18.93 9.39
C SER A 118 -21.05 -18.91 8.15
N LYS A 119 -20.92 -19.92 7.29
CA LYS A 119 -21.77 -20.07 6.10
C LYS A 119 -23.23 -20.29 6.47
N ARG A 120 -23.52 -21.22 7.40
CA ARG A 120 -24.89 -21.49 7.88
C ARG A 120 -25.55 -20.22 8.49
N ARG A 121 -24.81 -19.45 9.29
CA ARG A 121 -25.28 -18.16 9.85
C ARG A 121 -25.61 -17.15 8.75
N LYS A 122 -24.78 -17.08 7.72
CA LYS A 122 -25.04 -16.19 6.57
C LYS A 122 -26.28 -16.60 5.81
N ASP A 123 -26.42 -17.87 5.47
CA ASP A 123 -27.55 -18.43 4.74
C ASP A 123 -28.87 -18.26 5.53
N ALA A 124 -28.83 -18.48 6.86
CA ALA A 124 -29.97 -18.27 7.76
C ALA A 124 -30.39 -16.79 7.81
N SER A 125 -29.43 -15.88 7.89
CA SER A 125 -29.68 -14.43 7.88
C SER A 125 -30.31 -13.97 6.56
N GLU A 126 -29.81 -14.45 5.42
CA GLU A 126 -30.35 -14.10 4.09
C GLU A 126 -31.78 -14.63 3.88
N LYS A 127 -32.11 -15.78 4.49
CA LYS A 127 -33.46 -16.43 4.39
C LYS A 127 -34.41 -16.07 5.54
N ASN A 128 -33.92 -15.27 6.50
CA ASN A 128 -34.65 -14.96 7.74
C ASN A 128 -35.14 -16.23 8.49
N GLN A 129 -34.23 -17.20 8.64
CA GLN A 129 -34.45 -18.49 9.27
C GLN A 129 -33.52 -18.66 10.48
N GLU A 130 -33.80 -19.65 11.33
CA GLU A 130 -32.87 -20.06 12.39
C GLU A 130 -31.63 -20.74 11.78
N VAL A 131 -30.49 -20.65 12.51
CA VAL A 131 -29.25 -21.32 12.10
C VAL A 131 -29.41 -22.83 12.25
N ASP A 132 -29.02 -23.58 11.24
CA ASP A 132 -29.04 -25.04 11.28
C ASP A 132 -27.90 -25.57 12.15
N ASP A 133 -28.24 -26.14 13.32
CA ASP A 133 -27.33 -26.74 14.28
C ASP A 133 -27.18 -28.28 14.09
N SER A 134 -27.70 -28.84 13.01
CA SER A 134 -27.54 -30.26 12.70
C SER A 134 -26.05 -30.65 12.51
N PRO A 135 -25.70 -31.93 12.75
CA PRO A 135 -24.34 -32.40 12.48
C PRO A 135 -23.88 -32.09 11.05
N PHE A 136 -22.60 -31.76 10.88
CA PHE A 136 -22.04 -31.43 9.57
C PHE A 136 -22.11 -32.65 8.64
N ASN A 137 -22.64 -32.43 7.45
CA ASN A 137 -22.70 -33.50 6.47
C ASN A 137 -21.33 -33.68 5.76
N PRO A 138 -21.04 -34.87 5.19
CA PRO A 138 -19.77 -35.14 4.53
C PRO A 138 -19.40 -34.18 3.38
N TYR A 139 -20.40 -33.63 2.69
CA TYR A 139 -20.18 -32.67 1.60
C TYR A 139 -19.69 -31.33 2.15
N GLU A 140 -20.33 -30.80 3.21
CA GLU A 140 -19.90 -29.56 3.87
C GLU A 140 -18.47 -29.68 4.38
N VAL A 141 -18.13 -30.81 5.02
CA VAL A 141 -16.78 -31.08 5.52
C VAL A 141 -15.76 -31.15 4.39
N SER A 142 -16.11 -31.82 3.29
CA SER A 142 -15.22 -31.92 2.10
C SER A 142 -14.96 -30.55 1.49
N LEU A 143 -16.02 -29.76 1.31
CA LEU A 143 -15.92 -28.40 0.78
C LEU A 143 -15.08 -27.50 1.69
N ALA A 144 -15.33 -27.53 3.00
CA ALA A 144 -14.57 -26.76 3.97
C ALA A 144 -13.08 -27.11 3.95
N ARG A 145 -12.73 -28.39 3.81
CA ARG A 145 -11.32 -28.83 3.66
C ARG A 145 -10.66 -28.22 2.43
N THR A 146 -11.34 -28.22 1.28
CA THR A 146 -10.83 -27.61 0.06
C THR A 146 -10.57 -26.11 0.26
N ILE A 147 -11.52 -25.39 0.84
CA ILE A 147 -11.40 -23.94 1.12
C ILE A 147 -10.27 -23.64 2.09
N ILE A 148 -10.08 -24.50 3.11
CA ILE A 148 -8.94 -24.35 4.04
C ILE A 148 -7.61 -24.52 3.30
N MET A 149 -7.49 -25.56 2.45
CA MET A 149 -6.27 -25.77 1.66
C MET A 149 -5.96 -24.56 0.76
N GLU A 150 -6.96 -24.04 0.05
CA GLU A 150 -6.83 -22.82 -0.76
C GLU A 150 -6.45 -21.60 0.08
N SER A 151 -7.02 -21.46 1.27
CA SER A 151 -6.69 -20.36 2.19
C SER A 151 -5.23 -20.41 2.66
N HIS A 152 -4.69 -21.60 2.92
CA HIS A 152 -3.28 -21.80 3.25
C HIS A 152 -2.37 -21.46 2.06
N GLU A 153 -2.69 -21.97 0.88
CA GLU A 153 -1.93 -21.67 -0.35
C GLU A 153 -1.90 -20.18 -0.66
N GLN A 154 -3.04 -19.51 -0.54
CA GLN A 154 -3.13 -18.05 -0.73
C GLN A 154 -2.35 -17.28 0.32
N ALA A 155 -2.37 -17.72 1.58
CA ALA A 155 -1.64 -17.07 2.67
C ALA A 155 -0.12 -17.22 2.49
N GLU A 156 0.36 -18.39 2.04
CA GLU A 156 1.75 -18.62 1.72
C GLU A 156 2.24 -17.70 0.59
N LYS A 157 1.55 -17.71 -0.55
CA LYS A 157 1.84 -16.82 -1.69
C LYS A 157 1.74 -15.34 -1.29
N GLY A 158 0.74 -14.99 -0.48
CA GLY A 158 0.53 -13.64 0.01
C GLY A 158 1.66 -13.15 0.91
N ALA A 159 2.22 -14.01 1.77
CA ALA A 159 3.34 -13.67 2.65
C ALA A 159 4.61 -13.35 1.83
N VAL A 160 4.92 -14.15 0.80
CA VAL A 160 6.03 -13.89 -0.12
C VAL A 160 5.83 -12.57 -0.86
N THR A 161 4.64 -12.36 -1.42
CA THR A 161 4.30 -11.13 -2.15
C THR A 161 4.40 -9.88 -1.26
N ASP A 162 3.96 -9.96 0.01
CA ASP A 162 4.10 -8.85 0.96
C ASP A 162 5.57 -8.56 1.26
N ALA A 163 6.41 -9.59 1.42
CA ALA A 163 7.86 -9.42 1.63
C ALA A 163 8.53 -8.74 0.42
N VAL A 164 8.24 -9.18 -0.81
CA VAL A 164 8.76 -8.57 -2.05
C VAL A 164 8.34 -7.11 -2.16
N LYS A 165 7.07 -6.79 -1.94
CA LYS A 165 6.58 -5.40 -1.97
C LYS A 165 7.26 -4.53 -0.92
N ARG A 166 7.52 -5.06 0.28
CA ARG A 166 8.26 -4.34 1.33
C ARG A 166 9.69 -4.05 0.93
N ALA A 167 10.36 -5.03 0.32
CA ALA A 167 11.71 -4.85 -0.19
C ALA A 167 11.77 -3.80 -1.31
N LEU A 168 10.85 -3.86 -2.27
CA LEU A 168 10.76 -2.88 -3.36
C LEU A 168 10.50 -1.45 -2.87
N ARG A 169 9.72 -1.25 -1.79
CA ARG A 169 9.46 0.09 -1.23
C ARG A 169 10.71 0.86 -0.82
N THR A 170 11.80 0.18 -0.51
CA THR A 170 13.07 0.84 -0.18
C THR A 170 13.66 1.63 -1.35
N PHE A 171 13.22 1.34 -2.58
CA PHE A 171 13.68 2.01 -3.80
C PHE A 171 12.88 3.26 -4.19
N GLY A 172 11.75 3.55 -3.51
CA GLY A 172 11.09 4.82 -3.75
C GLY A 172 9.56 4.79 -3.85
N GLU A 173 9.02 5.94 -4.25
CA GLU A 173 7.57 6.21 -4.25
C GLU A 173 6.81 5.34 -5.27
N GLN A 174 7.44 4.93 -6.37
CA GLN A 174 6.84 4.06 -7.38
C GLN A 174 6.42 2.68 -6.84
N PHE A 175 7.00 2.26 -5.73
CA PHE A 175 6.66 1.02 -5.04
C PHE A 175 5.72 1.23 -3.84
N GLY A 176 5.01 2.36 -3.81
CA GLY A 176 4.00 2.65 -2.81
C GLY A 176 4.55 3.05 -1.44
N ASN A 177 5.81 3.47 -1.33
CA ASN A 177 6.38 3.94 -0.08
C ASN A 177 5.52 5.08 0.52
N GLY A 178 4.98 5.97 -0.32
CA GLY A 178 4.06 7.03 0.08
C GLY A 178 2.71 6.60 0.62
N LEU A 179 2.25 5.38 0.31
CA LEU A 179 0.92 4.90 0.73
C LEU A 179 0.85 4.56 2.22
N TYR A 180 1.99 4.27 2.87
CA TYR A 180 2.05 3.69 4.21
C TYR A 180 2.64 4.64 5.27
N GLY A 181 3.08 5.83 4.87
CA GLY A 181 3.62 6.83 5.80
C GLY A 181 2.53 7.49 6.64
N ALA A 182 2.64 7.46 7.97
CA ALA A 182 1.82 8.29 8.84
C ALA A 182 2.04 9.76 8.48
N GLY A 183 0.96 10.48 8.13
CA GLY A 183 1.02 11.89 7.74
C GLY A 183 1.37 12.14 6.27
N LYS A 184 1.52 11.11 5.43
CA LYS A 184 1.66 11.32 4.00
C LYS A 184 0.30 11.62 3.36
N ILE A 185 0.32 12.62 2.52
CA ILE A 185 -0.80 13.26 1.86
C ILE A 185 -1.55 12.23 1.01
N PRO A 186 -2.88 12.17 1.08
CA PRO A 186 -3.66 11.37 0.15
C PRO A 186 -3.27 11.74 -1.29
N MET A 187 -2.89 10.74 -2.11
CA MET A 187 -2.72 10.98 -3.53
C MET A 187 -4.07 11.45 -4.10
N VAL A 188 -4.12 12.70 -4.49
CA VAL A 188 -5.29 13.30 -5.10
C VAL A 188 -5.04 13.37 -6.60
N ASP A 189 -6.06 12.99 -7.36
CA ASP A 189 -6.05 13.14 -8.81
C ASP A 189 -6.00 14.62 -9.18
N GLY A 190 -4.90 15.06 -9.72
CA GLY A 190 -4.75 16.43 -10.16
C GLY A 190 -5.82 16.84 -11.18
N ASP A 191 -6.31 15.90 -11.99
CA ASP A 191 -7.39 16.16 -12.95
C ASP A 191 -8.75 16.38 -12.25
N SER A 192 -8.96 15.78 -11.09
CA SER A 192 -10.18 16.00 -10.28
C SER A 192 -10.15 17.31 -9.49
N LEU A 193 -8.99 17.97 -9.40
CA LEU A 193 -8.81 19.23 -8.68
C LEU A 193 -8.98 20.41 -9.62
N THR A 194 -9.81 21.38 -9.23
CA THR A 194 -9.84 22.71 -9.88
C THR A 194 -8.90 23.66 -9.16
N GLU A 195 -8.33 24.62 -9.87
CA GLU A 195 -7.47 25.65 -9.24
C GLU A 195 -8.26 26.45 -8.20
N ASP A 196 -9.54 26.73 -8.44
CA ASP A 196 -10.40 27.48 -7.52
C ASP A 196 -10.63 26.71 -6.21
N ALA A 197 -10.85 25.38 -6.29
CA ALA A 197 -11.01 24.54 -5.11
C ALA A 197 -9.71 24.49 -4.28
N LEU A 198 -8.55 24.35 -4.93
CA LEU A 198 -7.24 24.38 -4.27
C LEU A 198 -6.97 25.72 -3.59
N LYS A 199 -7.28 26.81 -4.28
CA LYS A 199 -7.10 28.18 -3.79
C LYS A 199 -7.98 28.47 -2.57
N ALA A 200 -9.26 28.06 -2.61
CA ALA A 200 -10.20 28.20 -1.51
C ALA A 200 -9.77 27.38 -0.28
N ASP A 201 -9.30 26.16 -0.49
CA ASP A 201 -8.83 25.29 0.57
C ASP A 201 -7.51 25.81 1.19
N TRP A 202 -6.57 26.24 0.35
CA TRP A 202 -5.34 26.90 0.79
C TRP A 202 -5.62 28.13 1.65
N ALA A 203 -6.54 29.01 1.21
CA ALA A 203 -6.88 30.22 1.95
C ALA A 203 -7.39 29.91 3.35
N LYS A 204 -8.20 28.85 3.51
CA LYS A 204 -8.68 28.37 4.82
C LYS A 204 -7.54 27.86 5.70
N VAL A 205 -6.67 27.02 5.15
CA VAL A 205 -5.57 26.37 5.89
C VAL A 205 -4.53 27.39 6.34
N TYR A 206 -4.21 28.37 5.50
CA TYR A 206 -3.25 29.44 5.80
C TYR A 206 -3.87 30.68 6.43
N ARG A 207 -5.19 30.68 6.67
CA ARG A 207 -5.96 31.78 7.29
C ARG A 207 -5.73 33.12 6.58
N VAL A 208 -5.84 33.08 5.25
CA VAL A 208 -5.64 34.26 4.39
C VAL A 208 -6.92 35.08 4.32
N ALA A 209 -6.81 36.41 4.46
CA ALA A 209 -7.95 37.31 4.31
C ALA A 209 -8.42 37.38 2.85
N ASP A 210 -9.74 37.49 2.62
CA ASP A 210 -10.37 37.41 1.30
C ASP A 210 -9.80 38.37 0.26
N ASN A 211 -9.45 39.57 0.68
CA ASN A 211 -8.88 40.61 -0.17
C ASN A 211 -7.41 40.35 -0.58
N GLU A 212 -6.75 39.37 0.03
CA GLU A 212 -5.34 39.04 -0.25
C GLU A 212 -5.18 37.72 -0.96
N ILE A 213 -6.25 36.94 -1.14
CA ILE A 213 -6.20 35.57 -1.64
C ILE A 213 -5.48 35.52 -2.99
N ASP A 214 -5.85 36.31 -3.98
CA ASP A 214 -5.28 36.25 -5.33
C ASP A 214 -3.79 36.57 -5.36
N THR A 215 -3.39 37.60 -4.66
CA THR A 215 -1.98 38.01 -4.61
C THR A 215 -1.11 37.00 -3.90
N ARG A 216 -1.57 36.48 -2.77
CA ARG A 216 -0.82 35.49 -1.98
C ARG A 216 -0.85 34.11 -2.61
N TRP A 217 -1.95 33.74 -3.28
CA TRP A 217 -2.03 32.47 -4.02
C TRP A 217 -0.99 32.41 -5.14
N SER A 218 -0.83 33.48 -5.92
CA SER A 218 0.17 33.54 -6.97
C SER A 218 1.59 33.32 -6.42
N LYS A 219 1.92 33.96 -5.30
CA LYS A 219 3.21 33.76 -4.61
C LYS A 219 3.37 32.34 -4.06
N PHE A 220 2.29 31.78 -3.50
CA PHE A 220 2.29 30.40 -2.99
C PHE A 220 2.54 29.40 -4.10
N LYS A 221 1.91 29.55 -5.28
CA LYS A 221 2.17 28.69 -6.44
C LYS A 221 3.64 28.67 -6.82
N VAL A 222 4.25 29.83 -6.98
CA VAL A 222 5.67 29.94 -7.33
C VAL A 222 6.56 29.28 -6.28
N TRP A 223 6.30 29.53 -5.01
CA TRP A 223 7.07 28.92 -3.92
C TRP A 223 6.91 27.38 -3.87
N ALA A 224 5.68 26.90 -4.03
CA ALA A 224 5.38 25.48 -3.89
C ALA A 224 5.89 24.64 -5.07
N LEU A 225 5.82 25.20 -6.28
CA LEU A 225 6.23 24.53 -7.53
C LEU A 225 7.67 24.83 -7.92
N GLN A 226 8.28 25.83 -7.30
CA GLN A 226 9.61 26.37 -7.65
C GLN A 226 9.75 26.84 -9.11
N GLU A 227 8.63 27.14 -9.74
CA GLU A 227 8.55 27.65 -11.11
C GLU A 227 7.33 28.58 -11.28
N GLN A 228 7.36 29.40 -12.31
CA GLN A 228 6.25 30.28 -12.66
C GLN A 228 5.42 29.60 -13.78
N VAL A 229 4.17 29.28 -13.47
CA VAL A 229 3.26 28.57 -14.39
C VAL A 229 2.04 29.44 -14.69
N SER A 230 1.67 29.50 -15.97
CA SER A 230 0.45 30.20 -16.44
C SER A 230 -0.79 29.30 -16.34
N GLN A 231 -0.62 28.00 -16.50
CA GLN A 231 -1.69 26.99 -16.34
C GLN A 231 -1.20 25.80 -15.53
N LEU A 232 -2.04 25.33 -14.60
CA LEU A 232 -1.71 24.20 -13.75
C LEU A 232 -2.01 22.88 -14.46
N THR A 233 -0.98 22.04 -14.59
CA THR A 233 -1.13 20.63 -14.98
C THR A 233 -1.70 19.81 -13.82
N ALA A 234 -2.10 18.56 -14.06
CA ALA A 234 -2.53 17.62 -13.03
C ALA A 234 -1.46 17.44 -11.94
N ASP A 235 -0.20 17.34 -12.35
CA ASP A 235 0.94 17.19 -11.41
C ASP A 235 1.15 18.44 -10.57
N HIS A 236 1.03 19.62 -11.14
CA HIS A 236 1.10 20.89 -10.39
C HIS A 236 -0.02 20.98 -9.34
N LYS A 237 -1.24 20.62 -9.70
CA LYS A 237 -2.38 20.61 -8.77
C LYS A 237 -2.18 19.61 -7.63
N ALA A 238 -1.69 18.41 -7.92
CA ALA A 238 -1.38 17.40 -6.91
C ALA A 238 -0.26 17.89 -5.96
N ALA A 239 0.78 18.54 -6.48
CA ALA A 239 1.86 19.11 -5.68
C ALA A 239 1.37 20.23 -4.76
N LEU A 240 0.52 21.15 -5.26
CA LEU A 240 -0.08 22.22 -4.48
C LEU A 240 -0.97 21.67 -3.37
N TYR A 241 -1.85 20.72 -3.69
CA TYR A 241 -2.67 20.02 -2.70
C TYR A 241 -1.80 19.43 -1.60
N GLY A 242 -0.70 18.82 -2.01
CA GLY A 242 0.28 18.26 -1.11
C GLY A 242 0.82 19.23 -0.08
N LYS A 243 1.19 20.41 -0.50
CA LYS A 243 1.69 21.46 0.40
C LYS A 243 0.61 22.00 1.36
N ILE A 244 -0.64 22.07 0.88
CA ILE A 244 -1.80 22.48 1.70
C ILE A 244 -2.06 21.46 2.82
N GLU A 245 -2.07 20.16 2.49
CA GLU A 245 -2.28 19.09 3.46
C GLU A 245 -1.14 19.01 4.50
N GLN A 246 0.11 19.21 4.10
CA GLN A 246 1.23 19.29 5.05
C GLN A 246 1.03 20.41 6.09
N GLN A 247 0.54 21.55 5.65
CA GLN A 247 0.27 22.66 6.57
C GLN A 247 -0.94 22.39 7.47
N ARG A 248 -1.99 21.76 6.94
CA ARG A 248 -3.17 21.35 7.72
C ARG A 248 -2.78 20.41 8.86
N GLN A 249 -1.91 19.45 8.61
CA GLN A 249 -1.43 18.50 9.62
C GLN A 249 -0.56 19.17 10.70
N LYS A 250 0.18 20.24 10.35
CA LYS A 250 0.99 20.98 11.33
C LYS A 250 0.15 21.88 12.22
N ALA A 251 -1.07 22.23 11.78
CA ALA A 251 -1.98 23.16 12.49
C ALA A 251 -3.03 22.42 13.34
N SER A 252 -3.10 21.07 13.24
CA SER A 252 -3.95 20.18 14.05
C SER A 252 -3.21 19.68 15.27
#